data_cf47d1e4181c84d2077f1913f1687dab
#
_entry.id   cf47d1e4181c84d2077f1913f1687dab
#
_cell.length_a   1.000
_cell.length_b   1.000
_cell.length_c   1.000
_cell.angle_alpha   90.00
_cell.angle_beta   90.00
_cell.angle_gamma   90.00
#
_symmetry.space_group_name_H-M   'P 1'
#
loop_
_entity.id
_entity.type
_entity.pdbx_description
1 polymer ?
#
loop_
_entity_poly.entity_id
_entity_poly.type
_entity_poly.pdbx_seq_one_letter_code
_entity_poly.pdbx_strand_id
1 'polypeptide(L)'
;VERLDPQRGRHINPHQILGTLPDYDFPAYSKFLTSVGASLHLSWHFGMFSQREYPLGVSLMSDIIRHNALGNPFWITELQGGNVTASGNVPYCPTAAHTAQYLWTAIASGAEGVIFWSLNQRAAVMEAGEWGLLDFLRRPSDRMLEAAKVASVLQRHGEEFRGLKPAPAPVTLLYNIASLRIQRRNAETPASGEEGRQASACMKSLAAAYEAISAWGVTPEVADMATFDWDDAAGCTAVIPHMVALPSEFRPRIESFVRNGG
;
A
#
# COMPACT_ATOMS: atom_id res chain seq x y z
N VAL A 1 21.71 10.64 -11.57
CA VAL A 1 22.12 10.36 -10.19
C VAL A 1 23.20 9.29 -10.19
N GLU A 2 22.95 8.10 -10.73
CA GLU A 2 23.87 6.96 -10.69
C GLU A 2 25.28 7.27 -11.25
N ARG A 3 25.36 8.08 -12.31
CA ARG A 3 26.64 8.52 -12.88
C ARG A 3 27.40 9.51 -11.97
N LEU A 4 26.69 10.30 -11.17
CA LEU A 4 27.26 11.35 -10.33
C LEU A 4 27.49 10.90 -8.89
N ASP A 5 26.66 10.00 -8.40
CA ASP A 5 26.74 9.44 -7.04
C ASP A 5 26.19 8.01 -7.04
N PRO A 6 27.00 7.02 -7.44
CA PRO A 6 26.56 5.63 -7.61
C PRO A 6 26.21 4.94 -6.29
N GLN A 7 26.70 5.46 -5.15
CA GLN A 7 26.44 4.88 -3.82
C GLN A 7 25.20 5.46 -3.15
N ARG A 8 24.61 6.51 -3.71
CA ARG A 8 23.41 7.15 -3.14
C ARG A 8 22.17 6.29 -3.36
N GLY A 9 21.44 6.06 -2.27
CA GLY A 9 20.11 5.46 -2.34
C GLY A 9 19.16 6.27 -3.24
N ARG A 10 18.39 5.57 -4.07
CA ARG A 10 17.40 6.15 -4.97
C ARG A 10 16.03 5.63 -4.56
N HIS A 11 15.14 6.55 -4.19
CA HIS A 11 13.85 6.25 -3.60
C HIS A 11 12.76 7.10 -4.21
N ILE A 12 11.55 6.56 -4.29
CA ILE A 12 10.33 7.31 -4.60
C ILE A 12 9.31 7.12 -3.49
N ASN A 13 8.42 8.10 -3.34
CA ASN A 13 7.29 8.07 -2.43
C ASN A 13 5.97 8.20 -3.21
N PRO A 14 5.43 7.12 -3.81
CA PRO A 14 4.12 7.13 -4.43
C PRO A 14 3.02 7.56 -3.46
N HIS A 15 2.13 8.38 -3.96
CA HIS A 15 1.08 9.01 -3.19
C HIS A 15 -0.29 8.47 -3.60
N GLN A 16 -1.22 8.25 -2.66
CA GLN A 16 -2.58 7.78 -2.94
C GLN A 16 -2.65 6.52 -3.82
N ILE A 17 -1.82 5.53 -3.57
CA ILE A 17 -1.63 4.35 -4.43
C ILE A 17 -2.96 3.70 -4.88
N LEU A 18 -3.96 3.60 -4.01
CA LEU A 18 -5.25 3.01 -4.38
C LEU A 18 -5.97 3.77 -5.51
N GLY A 19 -5.67 5.05 -5.68
CA GLY A 19 -6.23 5.88 -6.76
C GLY A 19 -5.25 6.16 -7.90
N THR A 20 -3.95 6.18 -7.61
CA THR A 20 -2.91 6.63 -8.57
C THR A 20 -2.03 5.51 -9.08
N LEU A 21 -2.24 4.27 -8.69
CA LEU A 21 -1.46 3.11 -9.15
C LEU A 21 -1.22 3.09 -10.67
N PRO A 22 -2.21 3.45 -11.53
CA PRO A 22 -2.01 3.51 -12.98
C PRO A 22 -1.02 4.56 -13.48
N ASP A 23 -0.61 5.51 -12.64
CA ASP A 23 0.32 6.60 -13.01
C ASP A 23 1.78 6.17 -12.90
N TYR A 24 2.04 5.06 -12.21
CA TYR A 24 3.39 4.57 -11.95
C TYR A 24 3.77 3.44 -12.90
N ASP A 25 5.06 3.39 -13.25
CA ASP A 25 5.67 2.29 -14.01
C ASP A 25 6.74 1.62 -13.13
N PHE A 26 6.28 0.84 -12.17
CA PHE A 26 7.16 0.17 -11.20
C PHE A 26 8.18 -0.77 -11.88
N PRO A 27 7.83 -1.53 -12.94
CA PRO A 27 8.81 -2.33 -13.68
C PRO A 27 9.93 -1.50 -14.30
N ALA A 28 9.64 -0.28 -14.77
CA ALA A 28 10.67 0.64 -15.24
C ALA A 28 11.47 1.24 -14.07
N TYR A 29 10.80 1.58 -12.98
CA TYR A 29 11.44 2.18 -11.80
C TYR A 29 12.37 1.21 -11.07
N SER A 30 12.04 -0.07 -10.98
CA SER A 30 12.87 -1.08 -10.33
C SER A 30 14.28 -1.19 -10.94
N LYS A 31 14.45 -0.80 -12.20
CA LYS A 31 15.75 -0.83 -12.88
C LYS A 31 16.76 0.18 -12.32
N PHE A 32 16.29 1.21 -11.62
CA PHE A 32 17.18 2.26 -11.09
C PHE A 32 16.92 2.63 -9.64
N LEU A 33 15.78 2.27 -9.05
CA LEU A 33 15.51 2.47 -7.65
C LEU A 33 16.22 1.44 -6.79
N THR A 34 16.63 1.84 -5.59
CA THR A 34 17.20 0.98 -4.56
C THR A 34 16.19 0.68 -3.44
N SER A 35 15.08 1.41 -3.42
CA SER A 35 13.96 1.20 -2.51
C SER A 35 12.71 1.90 -3.04
N VAL A 36 11.54 1.44 -2.59
CA VAL A 36 10.24 2.02 -2.92
C VAL A 36 9.52 2.37 -1.64
N GLY A 37 8.88 3.51 -1.59
CA GLY A 37 8.04 3.92 -0.47
C GLY A 37 6.58 4.02 -0.82
N ALA A 38 5.78 4.35 0.18
CA ALA A 38 4.39 4.77 0.00
C ALA A 38 3.96 5.73 1.09
N SER A 39 3.16 6.70 0.72
CA SER A 39 2.43 7.56 1.62
C SER A 39 1.14 6.87 2.08
N LEU A 40 0.97 6.74 3.39
CA LEU A 40 -0.17 6.11 4.06
C LEU A 40 -0.86 7.10 5.00
N HIS A 41 -1.45 8.14 4.41
CA HIS A 41 -2.29 9.09 5.12
C HIS A 41 -3.73 8.56 5.17
N LEU A 42 -4.07 7.88 6.25
CA LEU A 42 -5.34 7.14 6.42
C LEU A 42 -6.57 8.00 6.15
N SER A 43 -6.60 9.22 6.71
CA SER A 43 -7.69 10.17 6.54
C SER A 43 -7.79 10.79 5.15
N TRP A 44 -6.77 10.60 4.32
CA TRP A 44 -6.71 11.18 2.98
C TRP A 44 -6.81 10.12 1.89
N HIS A 45 -6.09 9.00 2.05
CA HIS A 45 -5.93 8.00 0.99
C HIS A 45 -6.95 6.86 1.08
N PHE A 46 -7.53 6.64 2.25
CA PHE A 46 -8.37 5.47 2.51
C PHE A 46 -9.87 5.77 2.45
N GLY A 47 -10.29 6.68 1.57
CA GLY A 47 -11.69 7.05 1.43
C GLY A 47 -12.65 5.93 0.98
N MET A 48 -12.12 4.78 0.58
CA MET A 48 -12.91 3.58 0.30
C MET A 48 -13.09 2.66 1.53
N PHE A 49 -12.40 2.94 2.63
CA PHE A 49 -12.47 2.17 3.87
C PHE A 49 -13.18 2.97 4.96
N SER A 50 -13.94 2.31 5.80
CA SER A 50 -14.35 2.89 7.07
C SER A 50 -13.13 2.97 8.02
N GLN A 51 -13.21 3.79 9.06
CA GLN A 51 -12.09 3.91 10.03
C GLN A 51 -11.76 2.58 10.72
N ARG A 52 -12.71 1.66 10.84
CA ARG A 52 -12.50 0.31 11.41
C ARG A 52 -11.64 -0.56 10.49
N GLU A 53 -11.69 -0.30 9.20
CA GLU A 53 -10.98 -1.04 8.15
C GLU A 53 -9.61 -0.45 7.83
N TYR A 54 -9.20 0.65 8.47
CA TYR A 54 -7.90 1.24 8.21
C TYR A 54 -6.71 0.28 8.39
N PRO A 55 -6.69 -0.64 9.38
CA PRO A 55 -5.62 -1.65 9.45
C PRO A 55 -5.59 -2.56 8.22
N LEU A 56 -6.76 -2.93 7.69
CA LEU A 56 -6.88 -3.69 6.45
C LEU A 56 -6.32 -2.89 5.25
N GLY A 57 -6.65 -1.59 5.20
CA GLY A 57 -6.10 -0.67 4.20
C GLY A 57 -4.57 -0.56 4.28
N VAL A 58 -4.00 -0.50 5.49
CA VAL A 58 -2.53 -0.51 5.70
C VAL A 58 -1.92 -1.81 5.18
N SER A 59 -2.53 -2.96 5.46
CA SER A 59 -2.08 -4.27 4.98
C SER A 59 -2.12 -4.34 3.45
N LEU A 60 -3.27 -4.06 2.84
CA LEU A 60 -3.46 -4.05 1.38
C LEU A 60 -2.45 -3.14 0.66
N MET A 61 -2.28 -1.91 1.17
CA MET A 61 -1.33 -0.95 0.59
C MET A 61 0.11 -1.45 0.69
N SER A 62 0.47 -2.01 1.83
CA SER A 62 1.81 -2.59 2.05
C SER A 62 2.06 -3.75 1.07
N ASP A 63 1.08 -4.60 0.85
CA ASP A 63 1.20 -5.72 -0.08
C ASP A 63 1.34 -5.25 -1.54
N ILE A 64 0.56 -4.24 -1.95
CA ILE A 64 0.70 -3.62 -3.28
C ILE A 64 2.11 -3.05 -3.45
N ILE A 65 2.64 -2.32 -2.47
CA ILE A 65 3.97 -1.71 -2.57
C ILE A 65 5.06 -2.77 -2.54
N ARG A 66 4.96 -3.77 -1.64
CA ARG A 66 5.91 -4.89 -1.59
C ARG A 66 6.03 -5.57 -2.94
N HIS A 67 4.90 -5.91 -3.55
CA HIS A 67 4.91 -6.54 -4.88
C HIS A 67 5.57 -5.64 -5.93
N ASN A 68 5.19 -4.36 -5.96
CA ASN A 68 5.72 -3.40 -6.94
C ASN A 68 7.17 -2.97 -6.66
N ALA A 69 7.71 -3.27 -5.49
CA ALA A 69 9.13 -3.06 -5.19
C ALA A 69 10.03 -4.05 -5.94
N LEU A 70 9.46 -5.16 -6.48
CA LEU A 70 10.17 -6.15 -7.32
C LEU A 70 11.47 -6.65 -6.67
N GLY A 71 11.39 -6.99 -5.38
CA GLY A 71 12.51 -7.48 -4.60
C GLY A 71 13.38 -6.41 -3.95
N ASN A 72 13.16 -5.12 -4.26
CA ASN A 72 13.81 -4.04 -3.52
C ASN A 72 13.13 -3.83 -2.14
N PRO A 73 13.86 -3.26 -1.17
CA PRO A 73 13.29 -2.82 0.08
C PRO A 73 12.08 -1.89 -0.13
N PHE A 74 11.00 -2.08 0.65
CA PHE A 74 9.91 -1.12 0.66
C PHE A 74 9.72 -0.48 2.03
N TRP A 75 9.24 0.76 2.03
CA TRP A 75 9.07 1.59 3.22
C TRP A 75 7.70 2.24 3.24
N ILE A 76 7.17 2.45 4.43
CA ILE A 76 6.08 3.40 4.60
C ILE A 76 6.74 4.75 4.90
N THR A 77 6.72 5.64 3.93
CA THR A 77 7.50 6.90 3.97
C THR A 77 6.72 8.09 4.49
N GLU A 78 5.40 7.95 4.64
CA GLU A 78 4.54 8.95 5.27
C GLU A 78 3.36 8.25 5.97
N LEU A 79 3.57 7.74 7.18
CA LEU A 79 2.47 7.28 8.01
C LEU A 79 1.86 8.47 8.76
N GLN A 80 0.53 8.55 8.82
CA GLN A 80 -0.16 9.61 9.56
C GLN A 80 0.25 9.62 11.04
N GLY A 81 0.89 10.71 11.48
CA GLY A 81 1.39 10.86 12.84
C GLY A 81 0.39 11.49 13.82
N GLY A 82 -0.46 12.39 13.37
CA GLY A 82 -1.34 13.19 14.20
C GLY A 82 -2.77 13.33 13.67
N ASN A 83 -3.48 14.24 14.30
CA ASN A 83 -4.83 14.59 13.89
C ASN A 83 -4.86 15.27 12.53
N VAL A 84 -5.94 15.06 11.82
CA VAL A 84 -6.32 15.78 10.61
C VAL A 84 -7.74 16.26 10.76
N THR A 85 -7.99 17.51 10.42
CA THR A 85 -9.30 18.15 10.48
C THR A 85 -9.70 18.79 9.16
N ALA A 86 -8.79 19.48 8.50
CA ALA A 86 -9.05 20.27 7.29
C ALA A 86 -8.23 19.81 6.07
N SER A 87 -7.00 19.32 6.28
CA SER A 87 -6.11 18.96 5.17
C SER A 87 -6.31 17.53 4.62
N GLY A 88 -7.16 16.71 5.26
CA GLY A 88 -7.55 15.38 4.80
C GLY A 88 -8.97 15.32 4.25
N ASN A 89 -9.34 14.19 3.64
CA ASN A 89 -10.70 13.99 3.16
C ASN A 89 -11.71 13.74 4.28
N VAL A 90 -11.24 13.18 5.41
CA VAL A 90 -12.06 12.85 6.57
C VAL A 90 -11.33 13.26 7.83
N PRO A 91 -11.97 14.00 8.77
CA PRO A 91 -11.37 14.28 10.07
C PRO A 91 -11.04 12.98 10.81
N TYR A 92 -9.80 12.83 11.24
CA TYR A 92 -9.34 11.63 11.91
C TYR A 92 -8.11 11.91 12.78
N CYS A 93 -8.09 11.30 13.96
CA CYS A 93 -6.92 11.30 14.82
C CYS A 93 -6.62 9.85 15.26
N PRO A 94 -5.50 9.26 14.86
CA PRO A 94 -5.08 7.97 15.36
C PRO A 94 -4.94 8.01 16.88
N THR A 95 -5.38 6.96 17.57
CA THR A 95 -5.03 6.73 18.99
C THR A 95 -3.65 6.09 19.09
N ALA A 96 -3.09 5.99 20.30
CA ALA A 96 -1.88 5.23 20.56
C ALA A 96 -2.02 3.77 20.09
N ALA A 97 -3.15 3.12 20.41
CA ALA A 97 -3.42 1.75 19.98
C ALA A 97 -3.49 1.60 18.45
N HIS A 98 -4.12 2.55 17.75
CA HIS A 98 -4.12 2.58 16.29
C HIS A 98 -2.70 2.73 15.73
N THR A 99 -1.88 3.59 16.32
CA THR A 99 -0.49 3.78 15.88
C THR A 99 0.31 2.49 16.01
N ALA A 100 0.20 1.79 17.14
CA ALA A 100 0.85 0.49 17.32
C ALA A 100 0.35 -0.53 16.29
N GLN A 101 -0.97 -0.61 16.08
CA GLN A 101 -1.57 -1.53 15.12
C GLN A 101 -1.06 -1.27 13.70
N TYR A 102 -1.02 -0.01 13.24
CA TYR A 102 -0.53 0.33 11.90
C TYR A 102 0.96 0.00 11.73
N LEU A 103 1.77 0.29 12.74
CA LEU A 103 3.19 -0.06 12.74
C LEU A 103 3.40 -1.57 12.63
N TRP A 104 2.73 -2.35 13.49
CA TRP A 104 2.85 -3.80 13.46
C TRP A 104 2.29 -4.41 12.18
N THR A 105 1.20 -3.86 11.62
CA THR A 105 0.67 -4.29 10.31
C THR A 105 1.69 -4.05 9.20
N ALA A 106 2.28 -2.86 9.13
CA ALA A 106 3.29 -2.54 8.13
C ALA A 106 4.52 -3.45 8.24
N ILE A 107 5.00 -3.68 9.47
CA ILE A 107 6.15 -4.56 9.76
C ILE A 107 5.83 -6.01 9.35
N ALA A 108 4.65 -6.52 9.74
CA ALA A 108 4.20 -7.87 9.38
C ALA A 108 4.03 -8.05 7.87
N SER A 109 3.66 -6.98 7.15
CA SER A 109 3.63 -6.97 5.67
C SER A 109 5.02 -6.85 5.04
N GLY A 110 6.10 -6.77 5.85
CA GLY A 110 7.49 -6.77 5.39
C GLY A 110 8.08 -5.38 5.10
N ALA A 111 7.49 -4.30 5.62
CA ALA A 111 8.09 -2.98 5.52
C ALA A 111 9.42 -2.91 6.29
N GLU A 112 10.48 -2.44 5.65
CA GLU A 112 11.80 -2.30 6.28
C GLU A 112 11.94 -1.05 7.14
N GLY A 113 11.00 -0.12 7.00
CA GLY A 113 10.96 1.08 7.83
C GLY A 113 9.66 1.84 7.69
N VAL A 114 9.38 2.66 8.70
CA VAL A 114 8.22 3.55 8.73
C VAL A 114 8.68 4.95 9.13
N ILE A 115 8.26 5.94 8.36
CA ILE A 115 8.50 7.37 8.63
C ILE A 115 7.13 8.02 8.82
N PHE A 116 7.02 8.83 9.85
CA PHE A 116 5.78 9.55 10.12
C PHE A 116 5.74 10.91 9.42
N TRP A 117 4.60 11.26 8.91
CA TRP A 117 4.22 12.62 8.62
C TRP A 117 3.27 13.12 9.71
N SER A 118 3.75 13.98 10.64
CA SER A 118 5.09 14.51 10.77
C SER A 118 5.52 14.52 12.26
N LEU A 119 6.77 14.90 12.56
CA LEU A 119 7.20 15.02 13.96
C LEU A 119 6.57 16.26 14.61
N ASN A 120 6.74 17.43 14.01
CA ASN A 120 6.26 18.71 14.52
C ASN A 120 4.99 19.16 13.79
N GLN A 121 4.09 19.78 14.51
CA GLN A 121 2.98 20.49 13.90
C GLN A 121 3.49 21.73 13.17
N ARG A 122 2.90 22.03 12.03
CA ARG A 122 3.16 23.29 11.31
C ARG A 122 2.42 24.45 11.99
N ALA A 123 3.06 25.61 12.06
CA ALA A 123 2.45 26.79 12.65
C ALA A 123 1.49 27.52 11.69
N ALA A 124 1.63 27.30 10.38
CA ALA A 124 0.89 28.03 9.35
C ALA A 124 0.65 27.15 8.12
N VAL A 125 -0.10 27.64 7.17
CA VAL A 125 -0.54 27.07 5.90
C VAL A 125 -1.58 25.95 6.06
N MET A 126 -1.86 25.22 4.99
CA MET A 126 -2.96 24.25 4.90
C MET A 126 -2.95 23.18 5.99
N GLU A 127 -1.77 22.77 6.46
CA GLU A 127 -1.61 21.71 7.49
C GLU A 127 -1.32 22.28 8.89
N ALA A 128 -1.69 23.53 9.14
CA ALA A 128 -1.41 24.16 10.43
C ALA A 128 -2.11 23.43 11.58
N GLY A 129 -1.34 23.01 12.57
CA GLY A 129 -1.86 22.28 13.74
C GLY A 129 -2.22 20.82 13.50
N GLU A 130 -1.86 20.26 12.35
CA GLU A 130 -2.19 18.89 11.96
C GLU A 130 -0.95 18.00 11.82
N TRP A 131 -1.16 16.69 11.71
CA TRP A 131 -0.20 15.63 11.40
C TRP A 131 0.86 15.35 12.46
N GLY A 132 1.07 16.23 13.45
CA GLY A 132 2.20 16.15 14.37
C GLY A 132 2.10 15.01 15.39
N LEU A 133 3.24 14.35 15.64
CA LEU A 133 3.44 13.49 16.79
C LEU A 133 3.73 14.27 18.07
N LEU A 134 4.28 15.46 17.95
CA LEU A 134 4.44 16.42 19.05
C LEU A 134 3.28 17.41 19.07
N ASP A 135 2.96 17.92 20.26
CA ASP A 135 2.05 19.06 20.42
C ASP A 135 2.77 20.40 20.13
N PHE A 136 2.03 21.52 20.19
CA PHE A 136 2.60 22.86 19.98
C PHE A 136 3.66 23.26 21.01
N LEU A 137 3.66 22.63 22.18
CA LEU A 137 4.68 22.82 23.22
C LEU A 137 5.85 21.85 23.05
N ARG A 138 5.90 21.12 21.95
CA ARG A 138 6.90 20.09 21.61
C ARG A 138 6.92 18.92 22.62
N ARG A 139 5.81 18.64 23.27
CA ARG A 139 5.66 17.49 24.14
C ARG A 139 5.24 16.27 23.29
N PRO A 140 5.75 15.07 23.59
CA PRO A 140 5.34 13.87 22.88
C PRO A 140 3.88 13.54 23.15
N SER A 141 3.13 13.23 22.11
CA SER A 141 1.79 12.67 22.23
C SER A 141 1.83 11.20 22.63
N ASP A 142 0.68 10.65 23.08
CA ASP A 142 0.56 9.22 23.37
C ASP A 142 0.92 8.35 22.16
N ARG A 143 0.64 8.81 20.95
CA ARG A 143 1.02 8.16 19.69
C ARG A 143 2.52 8.04 19.54
N MET A 144 3.25 9.13 19.84
CA MET A 144 4.71 9.12 19.79
C MET A 144 5.30 8.20 20.85
N LEU A 145 4.75 8.22 22.08
CA LEU A 145 5.18 7.33 23.14
C LEU A 145 4.96 5.86 22.78
N GLU A 146 3.84 5.55 22.12
CA GLU A 146 3.55 4.19 21.67
C GLU A 146 4.45 3.77 20.49
N ALA A 147 4.69 4.65 19.52
CA ALA A 147 5.65 4.40 18.45
C ALA A 147 7.06 4.12 18.99
N ALA A 148 7.46 4.84 20.04
CA ALA A 148 8.74 4.60 20.73
C ALA A 148 8.80 3.22 21.40
N LYS A 149 7.69 2.70 21.95
CA LYS A 149 7.63 1.32 22.47
C LYS A 149 7.83 0.29 21.36
N VAL A 150 7.14 0.44 20.23
CA VAL A 150 7.34 -0.44 19.07
C VAL A 150 8.78 -0.38 18.60
N ALA A 151 9.35 0.81 18.43
CA ALA A 151 10.74 0.99 18.04
C ALA A 151 11.72 0.32 19.05
N SER A 152 11.41 0.38 20.35
CA SER A 152 12.24 -0.28 21.38
C SER A 152 12.19 -1.81 21.29
N VAL A 153 11.06 -2.40 20.87
CA VAL A 153 10.98 -3.85 20.60
C VAL A 153 11.84 -4.20 19.40
N LEU A 154 11.69 -3.46 18.30
CA LEU A 154 12.51 -3.68 17.09
C LEU A 154 14.00 -3.49 17.36
N GLN A 155 14.37 -2.53 18.18
CA GLN A 155 15.78 -2.31 18.55
C GLN A 155 16.35 -3.47 19.37
N ARG A 156 15.58 -4.04 20.29
CA ARG A 156 16.00 -5.17 21.12
C ARG A 156 16.07 -6.50 20.38
N HIS A 157 15.15 -6.68 19.42
CA HIS A 157 14.96 -7.92 18.67
C HIS A 157 15.28 -7.77 17.18
N GLY A 158 16.10 -6.77 16.82
CA GLY A 158 16.37 -6.43 15.41
C GLY A 158 16.96 -7.57 14.59
N GLU A 159 17.76 -8.45 15.20
CA GLU A 159 18.30 -9.62 14.51
C GLU A 159 17.22 -10.65 14.18
N GLU A 160 16.23 -10.82 15.07
CA GLU A 160 15.09 -11.73 14.86
C GLU A 160 14.15 -11.22 13.76
N PHE A 161 13.98 -9.88 13.66
CA PHE A 161 13.17 -9.25 12.64
C PHE A 161 13.89 -9.13 11.28
N ARG A 162 15.23 -9.14 11.30
CA ARG A 162 16.01 -8.99 10.06
C ARG A 162 15.78 -10.17 9.12
N GLY A 163 15.33 -9.87 7.91
CA GLY A 163 15.10 -10.87 6.89
C GLY A 163 13.80 -11.68 7.04
N LEU A 164 12.94 -11.32 8.00
CA LEU A 164 11.57 -11.85 8.01
C LEU A 164 10.87 -11.45 6.71
N LYS A 165 10.15 -12.41 6.16
CA LYS A 165 9.27 -12.20 5.00
C LYS A 165 7.87 -12.63 5.38
N PRO A 166 6.83 -11.98 4.86
CA PRO A 166 5.48 -12.49 4.96
C PRO A 166 5.42 -13.94 4.49
N ALA A 167 4.62 -14.75 5.17
CA ALA A 167 4.41 -16.14 4.74
C ALA A 167 3.77 -16.14 3.34
N PRO A 168 4.16 -17.08 2.46
CA PRO A 168 3.51 -17.24 1.17
C PRO A 168 2.01 -17.42 1.33
N ALA A 169 1.22 -16.69 0.56
CA ALA A 169 -0.22 -16.80 0.58
C ALA A 169 -0.71 -17.85 -0.42
N PRO A 170 -1.72 -18.68 -0.06
CA PRO A 170 -2.33 -19.61 -1.00
C PRO A 170 -3.21 -18.93 -2.04
N VAL A 171 -3.47 -17.63 -1.88
CA VAL A 171 -4.34 -16.82 -2.75
C VAL A 171 -3.61 -15.55 -3.16
N THR A 172 -3.60 -15.25 -4.45
CA THR A 172 -3.10 -14.00 -5.01
C THR A 172 -4.22 -13.24 -5.72
N LEU A 173 -4.44 -12.01 -5.31
CA LEU A 173 -5.34 -11.08 -5.99
C LEU A 173 -4.58 -10.38 -7.12
N LEU A 174 -5.08 -10.51 -8.34
CA LEU A 174 -4.43 -9.96 -9.51
C LEU A 174 -5.13 -8.68 -9.99
N TYR A 175 -4.34 -7.67 -10.28
CA TYR A 175 -4.75 -6.48 -11.01
C TYR A 175 -3.89 -6.32 -12.28
N ASN A 176 -4.28 -5.38 -13.15
CA ASN A 176 -3.50 -5.04 -14.33
C ASN A 176 -3.51 -3.53 -14.56
N ILE A 177 -2.33 -2.93 -14.69
CA ILE A 177 -2.16 -1.48 -14.87
C ILE A 177 -2.86 -0.97 -16.14
N ALA A 178 -2.80 -1.72 -17.25
CA ALA A 178 -3.48 -1.31 -18.48
C ALA A 178 -5.01 -1.26 -18.28
N SER A 179 -5.58 -2.25 -17.59
CA SER A 179 -7.00 -2.27 -17.24
C SER A 179 -7.38 -1.07 -16.35
N LEU A 180 -6.56 -0.74 -15.35
CA LEU A 180 -6.78 0.43 -14.48
C LEU A 180 -6.73 1.74 -15.27
N ARG A 181 -5.82 1.88 -16.23
CA ARG A 181 -5.73 3.06 -17.12
C ARG A 181 -6.98 3.19 -18.00
N ILE A 182 -7.45 2.09 -18.58
CA ILE A 182 -8.68 2.07 -19.37
C ILE A 182 -9.89 2.44 -18.51
N GLN A 183 -9.99 1.88 -17.29
CA GLN A 183 -11.07 2.22 -16.37
C GLN A 183 -11.07 3.71 -16.02
N ARG A 184 -9.90 4.28 -15.69
CA ARG A 184 -9.79 5.72 -15.43
C ARG A 184 -10.27 6.54 -16.64
N ARG A 185 -9.82 6.20 -17.83
CA ARG A 185 -10.22 6.88 -19.05
C ARG A 185 -11.73 6.80 -19.30
N ASN A 186 -12.33 5.64 -19.05
CA ASN A 186 -13.78 5.47 -19.19
C ASN A 186 -14.56 6.28 -18.14
N ALA A 187 -14.04 6.40 -16.92
CA ALA A 187 -14.67 7.17 -15.86
C ALA A 187 -14.64 8.70 -16.11
N GLU A 188 -13.68 9.19 -16.88
CA GLU A 188 -13.60 10.60 -17.30
C GLU A 188 -14.63 10.98 -18.38
N THR A 189 -15.35 10.01 -18.92
CA THR A 189 -16.35 10.25 -19.99
C THR A 189 -17.69 10.66 -19.36
N PRO A 190 -18.34 11.76 -19.81
CA PRO A 190 -19.55 12.34 -19.17
C PRO A 190 -20.76 11.40 -19.04
N ALA A 191 -20.83 10.33 -19.82
CA ALA A 191 -21.95 9.36 -19.80
C ALA A 191 -21.77 8.24 -18.76
N SER A 192 -20.87 8.35 -17.82
CA SER A 192 -20.38 7.23 -17.01
C SER A 192 -21.08 7.04 -15.66
N GLY A 193 -22.33 7.43 -15.49
CA GLY A 193 -23.07 7.21 -14.24
C GLY A 193 -23.32 5.74 -13.86
N GLU A 194 -22.85 4.79 -14.66
CA GLU A 194 -23.02 3.36 -14.43
C GLU A 194 -21.96 2.80 -13.49
N GLU A 195 -22.38 1.85 -12.67
CA GLU A 195 -21.49 1.06 -11.84
C GLU A 195 -20.41 0.38 -12.71
N GLY A 196 -19.18 0.29 -12.20
CA GLY A 196 -18.03 -0.24 -12.94
C GLY A 196 -17.31 0.78 -13.83
N ARG A 197 -17.90 1.93 -14.12
CA ARG A 197 -17.22 3.05 -14.81
C ARG A 197 -16.62 4.08 -13.87
N GLN A 198 -16.77 3.91 -12.56
CA GLN A 198 -16.13 4.77 -11.57
C GLN A 198 -14.62 4.56 -11.59
N ALA A 199 -13.86 5.64 -11.48
CA ALA A 199 -12.40 5.64 -11.57
C ALA A 199 -11.71 4.65 -10.62
N SER A 200 -12.34 4.30 -9.51
CA SER A 200 -11.80 3.41 -8.48
C SER A 200 -12.44 2.02 -8.44
N ALA A 201 -13.37 1.68 -9.35
CA ALA A 201 -14.16 0.44 -9.25
C ALA A 201 -13.31 -0.84 -9.19
N CYS A 202 -12.24 -0.95 -10.02
CA CYS A 202 -11.34 -2.11 -9.96
C CYS A 202 -10.64 -2.21 -8.60
N MET A 203 -10.14 -1.10 -8.06
CA MET A 203 -9.45 -1.08 -6.77
C MET A 203 -10.42 -1.30 -5.60
N LYS A 204 -11.65 -0.82 -5.68
CA LYS A 204 -12.70 -1.14 -4.69
C LYS A 204 -13.03 -2.63 -4.69
N SER A 205 -13.18 -3.25 -5.86
CA SER A 205 -13.43 -4.68 -5.98
C SER A 205 -12.25 -5.51 -5.47
N LEU A 206 -11.01 -5.06 -5.72
CA LEU A 206 -9.81 -5.69 -5.18
C LEU A 206 -9.77 -5.58 -3.65
N ALA A 207 -10.09 -4.41 -3.09
CA ALA A 207 -10.14 -4.19 -1.64
C ALA A 207 -11.23 -5.05 -0.99
N ALA A 208 -12.41 -5.15 -1.59
CA ALA A 208 -13.50 -6.01 -1.11
C ALA A 208 -13.13 -7.50 -1.15
N ALA A 209 -12.44 -7.95 -2.19
CA ALA A 209 -11.93 -9.32 -2.26
C ALA A 209 -10.84 -9.58 -1.21
N TYR A 210 -9.94 -8.61 -1.00
CA TYR A 210 -8.92 -8.68 0.04
C TYR A 210 -9.54 -8.80 1.43
N GLU A 211 -10.55 -7.99 1.73
CA GLU A 211 -11.31 -8.05 2.98
C GLU A 211 -11.99 -9.41 3.17
N ALA A 212 -12.73 -9.86 2.16
CA ALA A 212 -13.47 -11.12 2.21
C ALA A 212 -12.55 -12.34 2.47
N ILE A 213 -11.38 -12.39 1.82
CA ILE A 213 -10.41 -13.46 2.01
C ILE A 213 -9.74 -13.34 3.38
N SER A 214 -9.38 -12.11 3.78
CA SER A 214 -8.77 -11.86 5.09
C SER A 214 -9.69 -12.24 6.25
N ALA A 215 -11.01 -12.12 6.09
CA ALA A 215 -12.00 -12.55 7.07
C ALA A 215 -11.97 -14.07 7.33
N TRP A 216 -11.42 -14.87 6.42
CA TRP A 216 -11.20 -16.31 6.61
C TRP A 216 -9.85 -16.63 7.28
N GLY A 217 -9.10 -15.62 7.72
CA GLY A 217 -7.80 -15.78 8.35
C GLY A 217 -6.65 -16.01 7.35
N VAL A 218 -6.88 -15.73 6.07
CA VAL A 218 -5.86 -15.78 5.01
C VAL A 218 -5.56 -14.37 4.56
N THR A 219 -4.30 -13.92 4.68
CA THR A 219 -3.87 -12.67 4.06
C THR A 219 -3.46 -12.97 2.61
N PRO A 220 -4.23 -12.54 1.60
CA PRO A 220 -3.87 -12.78 0.20
C PRO A 220 -2.68 -11.92 -0.21
N GLU A 221 -1.88 -12.38 -1.16
CA GLU A 221 -0.96 -11.52 -1.88
C GLU A 221 -1.70 -10.67 -2.90
N VAL A 222 -1.10 -9.55 -3.31
CA VAL A 222 -1.63 -8.67 -4.35
C VAL A 222 -0.55 -8.43 -5.39
N ALA A 223 -0.83 -8.75 -6.65
CA ALA A 223 0.17 -8.70 -7.71
C ALA A 223 -0.36 -8.06 -9.01
N ASP A 224 0.52 -7.38 -9.75
CA ASP A 224 0.25 -7.04 -11.15
C ASP A 224 0.39 -8.31 -12.02
N MET A 225 -0.57 -8.55 -12.89
CA MET A 225 -0.52 -9.66 -13.86
C MET A 225 0.75 -9.65 -14.72
N ALA A 226 1.36 -8.48 -14.93
CA ALA A 226 2.58 -8.34 -15.72
C ALA A 226 3.82 -8.92 -15.02
N THR A 227 3.81 -8.95 -13.69
CA THR A 227 4.93 -9.38 -12.84
C THR A 227 4.61 -10.61 -11.98
N PHE A 228 3.38 -11.10 -12.06
CA PHE A 228 2.98 -12.35 -11.41
C PHE A 228 3.69 -13.55 -12.07
N ASP A 229 4.17 -14.48 -11.25
CA ASP A 229 4.78 -15.71 -11.72
C ASP A 229 3.71 -16.73 -12.14
N TRP A 230 3.42 -16.75 -13.42
CA TRP A 230 2.41 -17.64 -14.02
C TRP A 230 2.87 -19.09 -14.09
N ASP A 231 4.15 -19.37 -13.91
CA ASP A 231 4.72 -20.72 -14.01
C ASP A 231 4.74 -21.43 -12.65
N ASP A 232 4.71 -20.69 -11.54
CA ASP A 232 4.58 -21.23 -10.18
C ASP A 232 3.09 -21.39 -9.81
N ALA A 233 2.44 -22.38 -10.45
CA ALA A 233 1.00 -22.59 -10.34
C ALA A 233 0.57 -23.57 -9.23
N ALA A 234 1.48 -24.39 -8.75
CA ALA A 234 1.14 -25.50 -7.86
C ALA A 234 0.62 -25.01 -6.49
N GLY A 235 -0.68 -25.19 -6.25
CA GLY A 235 -1.32 -24.86 -4.98
C GLY A 235 -1.61 -23.35 -4.77
N CYS A 236 -1.45 -22.51 -5.79
CA CYS A 236 -1.81 -21.10 -5.76
C CYS A 236 -3.22 -20.89 -6.37
N THR A 237 -4.03 -20.07 -5.75
CA THR A 237 -5.31 -19.62 -6.31
C THR A 237 -5.18 -18.18 -6.76
N ALA A 238 -5.25 -17.92 -8.06
CA ALA A 238 -5.27 -16.57 -8.61
C ALA A 238 -6.71 -16.05 -8.72
N VAL A 239 -7.00 -14.89 -8.13
CA VAL A 239 -8.31 -14.25 -8.16
C VAL A 239 -8.22 -12.93 -8.91
N ILE A 240 -9.06 -12.73 -9.89
CA ILE A 240 -9.19 -11.48 -10.67
C ILE A 240 -10.53 -10.84 -10.31
N PRO A 241 -10.59 -9.94 -9.31
CA PRO A 241 -11.86 -9.46 -8.77
C PRO A 241 -12.68 -8.65 -9.77
N HIS A 242 -12.02 -7.75 -10.49
CA HIS A 242 -12.66 -6.90 -11.50
C HIS A 242 -11.62 -6.41 -12.50
N MET A 243 -11.88 -6.63 -13.78
CA MET A 243 -11.01 -6.17 -14.85
C MET A 243 -11.84 -5.71 -16.03
N VAL A 244 -11.71 -4.44 -16.43
CA VAL A 244 -12.46 -3.86 -17.56
C VAL A 244 -11.85 -4.22 -18.92
N ALA A 245 -10.57 -4.57 -18.93
CA ALA A 245 -9.86 -5.01 -20.13
C ALA A 245 -8.77 -6.01 -19.74
N LEU A 246 -8.77 -7.16 -20.42
CA LEU A 246 -7.72 -8.18 -20.29
C LEU A 246 -6.82 -8.09 -21.53
N PRO A 247 -5.56 -7.66 -21.39
CA PRO A 247 -4.62 -7.68 -22.52
C PRO A 247 -4.45 -9.10 -23.06
N SER A 248 -4.42 -9.21 -24.38
CA SER A 248 -4.48 -10.51 -25.10
C SER A 248 -3.32 -11.45 -24.76
N GLU A 249 -2.17 -10.90 -24.38
CA GLU A 249 -0.98 -11.67 -23.97
C GLU A 249 -1.16 -12.48 -22.68
N PHE A 250 -2.13 -12.12 -21.82
CA PHE A 250 -2.39 -12.86 -20.59
C PHE A 250 -3.27 -14.10 -20.80
N ARG A 251 -4.05 -14.15 -21.86
CA ARG A 251 -4.93 -15.28 -22.12
C ARG A 251 -4.18 -16.64 -22.14
N PRO A 252 -3.11 -16.80 -22.93
CA PRO A 252 -2.38 -18.07 -22.94
C PRO A 252 -1.70 -18.39 -21.60
N ARG A 253 -1.28 -17.35 -20.83
CA ARG A 253 -0.70 -17.54 -19.50
C ARG A 253 -1.73 -18.06 -18.50
N ILE A 254 -2.93 -17.48 -18.48
CA ILE A 254 -4.05 -17.94 -17.65
C ILE A 254 -4.43 -19.39 -18.01
N GLU A 255 -4.55 -19.68 -19.31
CA GLU A 255 -4.87 -21.04 -19.77
C GLU A 255 -3.80 -22.06 -19.35
N SER A 256 -2.51 -21.70 -19.42
CA SER A 256 -1.41 -22.55 -18.96
C SER A 256 -1.44 -22.73 -17.45
N PHE A 257 -1.64 -21.65 -16.69
CA PHE A 257 -1.73 -21.65 -15.24
C PHE A 257 -2.82 -22.64 -14.76
N VAL A 258 -4.04 -22.51 -15.30
CA VAL A 258 -5.16 -23.40 -14.95
C VAL A 258 -4.88 -24.88 -15.33
N ARG A 259 -4.25 -25.14 -16.49
CA ARG A 259 -3.90 -26.52 -16.89
C ARG A 259 -2.85 -27.15 -15.97
N ASN A 260 -2.00 -26.34 -15.35
CA ASN A 260 -0.93 -26.77 -14.47
C ASN A 260 -1.37 -26.85 -12.99
N GLY A 261 -2.66 -26.62 -12.70
CA GLY A 261 -3.24 -26.82 -11.36
C GLY A 261 -3.28 -25.56 -10.49
N GLY A 262 -3.20 -24.39 -11.13
CA GLY A 262 -3.44 -23.10 -10.49
C GLY A 262 -4.92 -22.66 -10.54
#